data_461b2057fb399cd0d1d2deb7d55046ef
#
_entry.id   461b2057fb399cd0d1d2deb7d55046ef
#
_cell.length_a   1.000
_cell.length_b   1.000
_cell.length_c   1.000
_cell.angle_alpha   90.00
_cell.angle_beta   90.00
_cell.angle_gamma   90.00
#
_symmetry.space_group_name_H-M   'P 1'
#
loop_
_entity.id
_entity.type
_entity.pdbx_description
1 polymer ?
#
loop_
_entity_poly.entity_id
_entity_poly.type
_entity_poly.pdbx_seq_one_letter_code
_entity_poly.pdbx_strand_id
1 'polypeptide(L)'
;MDIALPFIIVAIIIIFIIIYRSNAGEQTYQFVRKQGGKLYSKVAPFTYKEIREKIKELKQDYTPQQYIGQIIIFAAGGGIITYLYFYNLVVSIIYALIAVAAVPYLRYLRCKRLYSEFVFEQVQVYTTNVIMEFATTQSFVKALEGVYSSGVLEDPVKADVKVMIDMAYENGTINQSLEYMNEKYDYYMVRNMHQLFLQITNEGSKDSSESLENMSQDIDMLVEAVYRDRLDREAFYKKFLVFGLVLYGMIALVQIMLGDTYQQMLDLWYVNVLLHVIVIINTYFLLAGTKFYNENVGAE
;
A
#
# COMPACT_ATOMS: atom_id res chain seq x y z
N MET A 1 -43.65 -6.91 0.01
CA MET A 1 -43.71 -6.39 1.40
C MET A 1 -42.34 -6.07 2.00
N ASP A 2 -41.25 -6.27 1.31
CA ASP A 2 -39.93 -6.38 1.94
C ASP A 2 -38.90 -5.26 1.63
N ILE A 3 -39.31 -4.27 0.83
CA ILE A 3 -38.45 -3.08 0.60
C ILE A 3 -38.48 -2.14 1.81
N ALA A 4 -39.51 -2.21 2.65
CA ALA A 4 -39.65 -1.37 3.84
C ALA A 4 -38.74 -1.82 5.02
N LEU A 5 -38.40 -3.10 5.12
CA LEU A 5 -37.71 -3.67 6.26
C LEU A 5 -36.30 -3.05 6.48
N PRO A 6 -35.43 -2.95 5.48
CA PRO A 6 -34.13 -2.28 5.67
C PRO A 6 -34.27 -0.78 5.96
N PHE A 7 -35.30 -0.11 5.40
CA PHE A 7 -35.57 1.29 5.74
C PHE A 7 -36.07 1.46 7.17
N ILE A 8 -36.92 0.53 7.64
CA ILE A 8 -37.39 0.51 9.02
C ILE A 8 -36.21 0.27 9.97
N ILE A 9 -35.31 -0.67 9.65
CA ILE A 9 -34.11 -0.92 10.47
C ILE A 9 -33.20 0.31 10.53
N VAL A 10 -32.92 0.93 9.38
CA VAL A 10 -32.10 2.15 9.32
C VAL A 10 -32.79 3.30 10.05
N ALA A 11 -34.10 3.46 9.87
CA ALA A 11 -34.89 4.48 10.59
C ALA A 11 -34.88 4.24 12.10
N ILE A 12 -35.05 2.99 12.55
CA ILE A 12 -34.95 2.61 13.98
C ILE A 12 -33.56 2.91 14.53
N ILE A 13 -32.49 2.59 13.81
CA ILE A 13 -31.12 2.90 14.21
C ILE A 13 -30.91 4.42 14.32
N ILE A 14 -31.42 5.20 13.34
CA ILE A 14 -31.33 6.66 13.35
C ILE A 14 -32.15 7.24 14.53
N ILE A 15 -33.37 6.75 14.73
CA ILE A 15 -34.23 7.17 15.85
C ILE A 15 -33.60 6.81 17.19
N PHE A 16 -33.04 5.59 17.32
CA PHE A 16 -32.33 5.16 18.53
C PHE A 16 -31.11 6.04 18.81
N ILE A 17 -30.33 6.38 17.79
CA ILE A 17 -29.21 7.32 17.89
C ILE A 17 -29.68 8.71 18.30
N ILE A 18 -30.82 9.20 17.78
CA ILE A 18 -31.39 10.51 18.12
C ILE A 18 -31.90 10.53 19.56
N ILE A 19 -32.62 9.47 19.99
CA ILE A 19 -33.18 9.37 21.37
C ILE A 19 -32.07 9.20 22.39
N TYR A 20 -31.10 8.31 22.15
CA TYR A 20 -29.96 8.11 23.03
C TYR A 20 -29.17 9.40 23.25
N ARG A 21 -29.17 10.26 22.26
CA ARG A 21 -28.45 11.51 22.23
C ARG A 21 -29.20 12.71 22.82
N SER A 22 -30.48 12.75 22.63
CA SER A 22 -31.33 13.76 23.28
C SER A 22 -31.12 13.77 24.81
N ASN A 23 -30.80 12.60 25.36
CA ASN A 23 -30.47 12.45 26.78
C ASN A 23 -29.00 12.81 27.14
N ALA A 24 -28.10 12.95 26.18
CA ALA A 24 -26.65 13.14 26.46
C ALA A 24 -26.15 14.58 26.20
N GLY A 25 -27.00 15.51 25.78
CA GLY A 25 -26.66 16.94 25.64
C GLY A 25 -25.65 17.30 24.52
N GLU A 26 -25.20 16.33 23.71
CA GLU A 26 -24.26 16.58 22.61
C GLU A 26 -24.99 16.82 21.28
N GLN A 27 -24.49 17.75 20.43
CA GLN A 27 -25.09 18.00 19.11
C GLN A 27 -24.88 16.80 18.16
N THR A 28 -25.94 16.37 17.41
CA THR A 28 -25.99 15.16 16.56
C THR A 28 -24.86 15.08 15.55
N TYR A 29 -24.46 16.20 15.00
CA TYR A 29 -23.37 16.30 14.03
C TYR A 29 -22.00 15.95 14.65
N GLN A 30 -21.73 16.39 15.88
CA GLN A 30 -20.44 16.11 16.54
C GLN A 30 -20.29 14.63 16.92
N PHE A 31 -21.38 13.97 17.33
CA PHE A 31 -21.38 12.54 17.61
C PHE A 31 -21.18 11.70 16.32
N VAL A 32 -21.93 11.96 15.26
CA VAL A 32 -21.78 11.25 13.98
C VAL A 32 -20.38 11.45 13.41
N ARG A 33 -19.82 12.66 13.52
CA ARG A 33 -18.43 12.95 13.13
C ARG A 33 -17.42 12.22 14.00
N LYS A 34 -17.65 12.13 15.32
CA LYS A 34 -16.75 11.47 16.26
C LYS A 34 -16.81 9.94 16.17
N GLN A 35 -18.00 9.37 15.99
CA GLN A 35 -18.18 7.92 15.81
C GLN A 35 -17.81 7.50 14.38
N GLY A 36 -18.20 8.27 13.38
CA GLY A 36 -17.75 8.05 11.99
C GLY A 36 -16.25 8.15 11.85
N GLY A 37 -15.61 9.11 12.52
CA GLY A 37 -14.16 9.22 12.61
C GLY A 37 -13.49 8.02 13.32
N LYS A 38 -14.10 7.48 14.39
CA LYS A 38 -13.60 6.27 15.08
C LYS A 38 -13.79 5.00 14.26
N LEU A 39 -14.92 4.85 13.56
CA LEU A 39 -15.16 3.74 12.62
C LEU A 39 -14.21 3.86 11.42
N TYR A 40 -14.06 5.05 10.87
CA TYR A 40 -13.16 5.32 9.77
C TYR A 40 -11.70 5.04 10.16
N SER A 41 -11.25 5.44 11.36
CA SER A 41 -9.89 5.14 11.83
C SER A 41 -9.64 3.66 12.14
N LYS A 42 -10.70 2.86 12.38
CA LYS A 42 -10.57 1.39 12.51
C LYS A 42 -10.53 0.66 11.16
N VAL A 43 -11.25 1.18 10.16
CA VAL A 43 -11.36 0.56 8.83
C VAL A 43 -10.31 1.13 7.87
N ALA A 44 -10.00 2.41 8.00
CA ALA A 44 -8.95 3.09 7.24
C ALA A 44 -7.99 3.75 8.25
N PRO A 45 -6.93 3.07 8.67
CA PRO A 45 -6.01 3.52 9.71
C PRO A 45 -5.23 4.80 9.35
N PHE A 46 -5.46 5.37 8.16
CA PHE A 46 -4.73 6.52 7.67
C PHE A 46 -5.65 7.64 7.21
N THR A 47 -5.41 8.84 7.73
CA THR A 47 -6.08 10.07 7.30
C THR A 47 -5.50 10.57 5.97
N TYR A 48 -6.30 11.32 5.20
CA TYR A 48 -5.82 12.03 3.99
C TYR A 48 -4.56 12.86 4.25
N LYS A 49 -4.43 13.43 5.45
CA LYS A 49 -3.27 14.23 5.85
C LYS A 49 -2.00 13.38 5.94
N GLU A 50 -2.06 12.21 6.57
CA GLU A 50 -0.93 11.26 6.67
C GLU A 50 -0.53 10.70 5.31
N ILE A 51 -1.51 10.37 4.46
CA ILE A 51 -1.25 9.92 3.10
C ILE A 51 -0.56 11.04 2.30
N ARG A 52 -1.02 12.28 2.43
CA ARG A 52 -0.43 13.44 1.75
C ARG A 52 1.01 13.74 2.23
N GLU A 53 1.27 13.60 3.52
CA GLU A 53 2.61 13.77 4.09
C GLU A 53 3.58 12.71 3.53
N LYS A 54 3.20 11.43 3.52
CA LYS A 54 4.00 10.36 2.93
C LYS A 54 4.22 10.54 1.42
N ILE A 55 3.22 11.02 0.68
CA ILE A 55 3.38 11.32 -0.75
C ILE A 55 4.33 12.50 -0.99
N LYS A 56 4.32 13.50 -0.11
CA LYS A 56 5.29 14.61 -0.18
C LYS A 56 6.73 14.15 0.04
N GLU A 57 6.94 13.20 0.96
CA GLU A 57 8.26 12.57 1.17
C GLU A 57 8.77 11.88 -0.10
N LEU A 58 7.85 11.34 -0.92
CA LEU A 58 8.17 10.75 -2.25
C LEU A 58 8.39 11.79 -3.35
N LYS A 59 8.40 13.09 -3.04
CA LYS A 59 8.46 14.18 -4.04
C LYS A 59 7.35 14.09 -5.10
N GLN A 60 6.26 13.39 -4.82
CA GLN A 60 5.10 13.30 -5.70
C GLN A 60 4.02 14.28 -5.25
N ASP A 61 3.52 15.07 -6.19
CA ASP A 61 2.41 15.98 -5.94
C ASP A 61 1.09 15.22 -6.06
N TYR A 62 0.42 15.02 -4.92
CA TYR A 62 -0.93 14.48 -4.90
C TYR A 62 -1.95 15.62 -4.82
N THR A 63 -2.57 15.90 -5.94
CA THR A 63 -3.56 16.98 -6.01
C THR A 63 -4.91 16.53 -5.46
N PRO A 64 -5.66 17.43 -4.77
CA PRO A 64 -7.03 17.14 -4.34
C PRO A 64 -7.95 16.71 -5.49
N GLN A 65 -7.67 17.21 -6.71
CA GLN A 65 -8.44 16.85 -7.92
C GLN A 65 -8.31 15.37 -8.27
N GLN A 66 -7.12 14.76 -8.14
CA GLN A 66 -6.93 13.33 -8.38
C GLN A 66 -7.70 12.48 -7.36
N TYR A 67 -7.77 12.93 -6.10
CA TYR A 67 -8.56 12.25 -5.06
C TYR A 67 -10.06 12.30 -5.35
N ILE A 68 -10.57 13.49 -5.71
CA ILE A 68 -11.98 13.67 -6.08
C ILE A 68 -12.30 12.83 -7.32
N GLY A 69 -11.45 12.84 -8.34
CA GLY A 69 -11.64 12.03 -9.54
C GLY A 69 -11.78 10.53 -9.23
N GLN A 70 -11.00 10.02 -8.29
CA GLN A 70 -11.12 8.62 -7.88
C GLN A 70 -12.39 8.32 -7.09
N ILE A 71 -12.79 9.21 -6.18
CA ILE A 71 -14.07 9.10 -5.47
C ILE A 71 -15.22 9.00 -6.49
N ILE A 72 -15.21 9.86 -7.52
CA ILE A 72 -16.24 9.86 -8.57
C ILE A 72 -16.22 8.54 -9.34
N ILE A 73 -15.06 8.05 -9.75
CA ILE A 73 -14.92 6.79 -10.50
C ILE A 73 -15.41 5.60 -9.66
N PHE A 74 -15.03 5.52 -8.38
CA PHE A 74 -15.46 4.43 -7.49
C PHE A 74 -16.94 4.52 -7.14
N ALA A 75 -17.46 5.72 -6.92
CA ALA A 75 -18.89 5.92 -6.68
C ALA A 75 -19.72 5.54 -7.91
N ALA A 76 -19.34 6.03 -9.09
CA ALA A 76 -20.04 5.72 -10.33
C ALA A 76 -19.92 4.23 -10.70
N GLY A 77 -18.70 3.65 -10.63
CA GLY A 77 -18.49 2.25 -10.93
C GLY A 77 -19.25 1.32 -9.98
N GLY A 78 -19.14 1.56 -8.67
CA GLY A 78 -19.87 0.80 -7.65
C GLY A 78 -21.40 0.95 -7.81
N GLY A 79 -21.89 2.16 -8.04
CA GLY A 79 -23.31 2.43 -8.25
C GLY A 79 -23.88 1.79 -9.53
N ILE A 80 -23.18 1.93 -10.65
CA ILE A 80 -23.62 1.35 -11.94
C ILE A 80 -23.64 -0.18 -11.88
N ILE A 81 -22.55 -0.78 -11.39
CA ILE A 81 -22.44 -2.25 -11.28
C ILE A 81 -23.57 -2.78 -10.41
N THR A 82 -23.77 -2.24 -9.22
CA THR A 82 -24.80 -2.73 -8.30
C THR A 82 -26.23 -2.41 -8.77
N TYR A 83 -26.43 -1.32 -9.50
CA TYR A 83 -27.70 -1.07 -10.15
C TYR A 83 -28.03 -2.13 -11.21
N LEU A 84 -27.06 -2.56 -12.00
CA LEU A 84 -27.25 -3.66 -12.94
C LEU A 84 -27.62 -4.97 -12.23
N TYR A 85 -27.04 -5.24 -11.06
CA TYR A 85 -27.36 -6.46 -10.30
C TYR A 85 -28.77 -6.45 -9.71
N PHE A 86 -29.20 -5.34 -9.13
CA PHE A 86 -30.40 -5.30 -8.27
C PHE A 86 -31.56 -4.50 -8.80
N TYR A 87 -31.37 -3.71 -9.85
CA TYR A 87 -32.35 -2.72 -10.34
C TYR A 87 -32.95 -1.86 -9.20
N ASN A 88 -32.20 -1.68 -8.12
CA ASN A 88 -32.62 -0.95 -6.93
C ASN A 88 -31.63 0.19 -6.64
N LEU A 89 -32.14 1.43 -6.77
CA LEU A 89 -31.32 2.63 -6.59
C LEU A 89 -30.76 2.76 -5.16
N VAL A 90 -31.54 2.32 -4.16
CA VAL A 90 -31.11 2.43 -2.74
C VAL A 90 -29.94 1.51 -2.44
N VAL A 91 -30.02 0.26 -2.91
CA VAL A 91 -28.94 -0.71 -2.79
C VAL A 91 -27.68 -0.17 -3.51
N SER A 92 -27.85 0.39 -4.69
CA SER A 92 -26.76 0.97 -5.48
C SER A 92 -26.07 2.13 -4.76
N ILE A 93 -26.82 3.02 -4.12
CA ILE A 93 -26.27 4.12 -3.33
C ILE A 93 -25.47 3.58 -2.13
N ILE A 94 -25.97 2.55 -1.44
CA ILE A 94 -25.27 1.95 -0.30
C ILE A 94 -23.92 1.36 -0.75
N TYR A 95 -23.90 0.59 -1.85
CA TYR A 95 -22.66 0.03 -2.38
C TYR A 95 -21.72 1.09 -2.94
N ALA A 96 -22.23 2.15 -3.56
CA ALA A 96 -21.42 3.29 -3.97
C ALA A 96 -20.71 3.96 -2.78
N LEU A 97 -21.41 4.14 -1.65
CA LEU A 97 -20.82 4.68 -0.42
C LEU A 97 -19.74 3.74 0.14
N ILE A 98 -19.96 2.42 0.12
CA ILE A 98 -18.95 1.42 0.53
C ILE A 98 -17.74 1.48 -0.38
N ALA A 99 -17.93 1.59 -1.70
CA ALA A 99 -16.84 1.71 -2.67
C ALA A 99 -16.01 2.98 -2.43
N VAL A 100 -16.66 4.12 -2.16
CA VAL A 100 -15.97 5.37 -1.79
C VAL A 100 -15.19 5.21 -0.49
N ALA A 101 -15.73 4.52 0.50
CA ALA A 101 -15.03 4.27 1.78
C ALA A 101 -13.77 3.41 1.60
N ALA A 102 -13.67 2.59 0.55
CA ALA A 102 -12.48 1.80 0.24
C ALA A 102 -11.35 2.62 -0.42
N VAL A 103 -11.64 3.77 -1.04
CA VAL A 103 -10.66 4.59 -1.76
C VAL A 103 -9.44 4.97 -0.92
N PRO A 104 -9.57 5.48 0.32
CA PRO A 104 -8.41 5.84 1.14
C PRO A 104 -7.50 4.66 1.45
N TYR A 105 -8.08 3.49 1.72
CA TYR A 105 -7.33 2.26 1.98
C TYR A 105 -6.50 1.83 0.76
N LEU A 106 -7.10 1.82 -0.42
CA LEU A 106 -6.42 1.47 -1.67
C LEU A 106 -5.28 2.44 -1.99
N ARG A 107 -5.48 3.72 -1.69
CA ARG A 107 -4.44 4.75 -1.83
C ARG A 107 -3.29 4.54 -0.88
N TYR A 108 -3.58 4.25 0.38
CA TYR A 108 -2.55 3.93 1.35
C TYR A 108 -1.67 2.76 0.88
N LEU A 109 -2.28 1.66 0.44
CA LEU A 109 -1.54 0.50 -0.08
C LEU A 109 -0.59 0.89 -1.22
N ARG A 110 -1.08 1.69 -2.17
CA ARG A 110 -0.27 2.16 -3.30
C ARG A 110 0.89 3.06 -2.84
N CYS A 111 0.63 3.99 -1.92
CA CYS A 111 1.68 4.85 -1.38
C CYS A 111 2.73 4.05 -0.62
N LYS A 112 2.30 3.07 0.19
CA LYS A 112 3.20 2.17 0.91
C LYS A 112 4.12 1.43 -0.05
N ARG A 113 3.59 0.90 -1.14
CA ARG A 113 4.38 0.21 -2.17
C ARG A 113 5.40 1.14 -2.82
N LEU A 114 4.96 2.29 -3.33
CA LEU A 114 5.84 3.25 -3.99
C LEU A 114 6.97 3.73 -3.05
N TYR A 115 6.66 3.95 -1.78
CA TYR A 115 7.66 4.31 -0.78
C TYR A 115 8.65 3.16 -0.55
N SER A 116 8.18 1.93 -0.42
CA SER A 116 9.04 0.75 -0.26
C SER A 116 9.95 0.55 -1.48
N GLU A 117 9.42 0.71 -2.70
CA GLU A 117 10.19 0.63 -3.94
C GLU A 117 11.28 1.71 -4.00
N PHE A 118 10.93 2.95 -3.65
CA PHE A 118 11.88 4.05 -3.60
C PHE A 118 12.99 3.83 -2.56
N VAL A 119 12.62 3.40 -1.34
CA VAL A 119 13.60 3.09 -0.30
C VAL A 119 14.53 1.97 -0.73
N PHE A 120 14.00 0.91 -1.35
CA PHE A 120 14.82 -0.18 -1.89
C PHE A 120 15.82 0.31 -2.94
N GLU A 121 15.39 1.19 -3.86
CA GLU A 121 16.28 1.80 -4.86
C GLU A 121 17.37 2.65 -4.19
N GLN A 122 17.03 3.44 -3.19
CA GLN A 122 18.02 4.23 -2.45
C GLN A 122 19.02 3.35 -1.67
N VAL A 123 18.56 2.25 -1.09
CA VAL A 123 19.43 1.28 -0.42
C VAL A 123 20.32 0.55 -1.42
N GLN A 124 19.83 0.23 -2.61
CA GLN A 124 20.68 -0.30 -3.70
C GLN A 124 21.77 0.71 -4.08
N VAL A 125 21.42 1.98 -4.31
CA VAL A 125 22.40 3.04 -4.62
C VAL A 125 23.41 3.17 -3.49
N TYR A 126 22.96 3.11 -2.24
CA TYR A 126 23.87 3.11 -1.07
C TYR A 126 24.85 1.94 -1.13
N THR A 127 24.36 0.70 -1.23
CA THR A 127 25.23 -0.51 -1.18
C THR A 127 26.24 -0.51 -2.33
N THR A 128 25.81 -0.24 -3.55
CA THR A 128 26.69 -0.25 -4.73
C THR A 128 27.77 0.84 -4.61
N ASN A 129 27.40 2.06 -4.24
CA ASN A 129 28.36 3.17 -4.15
C ASN A 129 29.32 3.00 -2.96
N VAL A 130 28.85 2.51 -1.80
CA VAL A 130 29.73 2.26 -0.66
C VAL A 130 30.74 1.16 -0.97
N ILE A 131 30.39 0.11 -1.70
CA ILE A 131 31.34 -0.92 -2.15
C ILE A 131 32.43 -0.30 -3.04
N MET A 132 32.06 0.53 -4.02
CA MET A 132 33.01 1.18 -4.92
C MET A 132 33.96 2.13 -4.17
N GLU A 133 33.42 2.95 -3.28
CA GLU A 133 34.23 3.86 -2.46
C GLU A 133 35.12 3.10 -1.46
N PHE A 134 34.62 2.01 -0.87
CA PHE A 134 35.42 1.18 0.03
C PHE A 134 36.56 0.45 -0.70
N ALA A 135 36.32 -0.03 -1.91
CA ALA A 135 37.38 -0.66 -2.73
C ALA A 135 38.55 0.30 -2.98
N THR A 136 38.28 1.60 -3.06
CA THR A 136 39.28 2.65 -3.31
C THR A 136 39.95 3.12 -2.01
N THR A 137 39.14 3.37 -0.97
CA THR A 137 39.60 4.01 0.28
C THR A 137 40.06 3.03 1.32
N GLN A 138 39.63 1.76 1.25
CA GLN A 138 39.82 0.70 2.26
C GLN A 138 39.44 1.15 3.68
N SER A 139 38.55 2.14 3.78
CA SER A 139 38.03 2.69 5.01
C SER A 139 36.53 2.90 4.92
N PHE A 140 35.79 2.23 5.79
CA PHE A 140 34.33 2.30 5.76
C PHE A 140 33.80 3.72 5.99
N VAL A 141 34.39 4.45 6.97
CA VAL A 141 33.97 5.82 7.28
C VAL A 141 34.20 6.76 6.08
N LYS A 142 35.41 6.64 5.45
CA LYS A 142 35.72 7.43 4.24
C LYS A 142 34.81 7.06 3.07
N ALA A 143 34.45 5.78 2.93
CA ALA A 143 33.49 5.35 1.91
C ALA A 143 32.11 5.97 2.13
N LEU A 144 31.62 6.00 3.37
CA LEU A 144 30.37 6.67 3.72
C LEU A 144 30.43 8.19 3.42
N GLU A 145 31.53 8.85 3.77
CA GLU A 145 31.71 10.29 3.48
C GLU A 145 31.74 10.56 1.96
N GLY A 146 32.43 9.69 1.20
CA GLY A 146 32.47 9.77 -0.26
C GLY A 146 31.07 9.68 -0.86
N VAL A 147 30.29 8.68 -0.47
CA VAL A 147 28.92 8.48 -0.94
C VAL A 147 27.98 9.60 -0.47
N TYR A 148 28.11 10.07 0.76
CA TYR A 148 27.30 11.19 1.26
C TYR A 148 27.58 12.49 0.49
N SER A 149 28.87 12.78 0.21
CA SER A 149 29.30 14.00 -0.46
C SER A 149 29.04 13.98 -1.97
N SER A 150 28.99 12.80 -2.60
CA SER A 150 28.68 12.65 -4.03
C SER A 150 27.27 13.14 -4.40
N GLY A 151 26.35 13.18 -3.42
CA GLY A 151 24.97 13.61 -3.64
C GLY A 151 24.09 12.62 -4.40
N VAL A 152 24.53 11.38 -4.59
CA VAL A 152 23.75 10.32 -5.28
C VAL A 152 22.61 9.79 -4.46
N LEU A 153 22.67 9.93 -3.12
CA LEU A 153 21.63 9.48 -2.21
C LEU A 153 20.56 10.54 -1.99
N GLU A 154 19.31 10.07 -1.85
CA GLU A 154 18.17 10.89 -1.44
C GLU A 154 17.66 10.49 -0.04
N ASP A 155 16.92 11.42 0.61
CA ASP A 155 16.27 11.12 1.88
C ASP A 155 15.16 10.05 1.69
N PRO A 156 15.03 9.10 2.64
CA PRO A 156 15.58 9.09 3.99
C PRO A 156 16.99 8.48 4.12
N VAL A 157 17.47 7.69 3.15
CA VAL A 157 18.75 6.96 3.24
C VAL A 157 19.94 7.90 3.40
N LYS A 158 19.93 9.04 2.70
CA LYS A 158 20.99 10.06 2.84
C LYS A 158 21.13 10.57 4.26
N ALA A 159 20.00 10.89 4.92
CA ALA A 159 20.01 11.35 6.31
C ALA A 159 20.55 10.27 7.25
N ASP A 160 20.23 9.00 7.00
CA ASP A 160 20.69 7.88 7.81
C ASP A 160 22.18 7.59 7.63
N VAL A 161 22.72 7.73 6.41
CA VAL A 161 24.16 7.65 6.17
C VAL A 161 24.90 8.75 6.93
N LYS A 162 24.34 9.94 7.04
CA LYS A 162 24.92 11.00 7.90
C LYS A 162 24.95 10.58 9.36
N VAL A 163 23.86 10.01 9.88
CA VAL A 163 23.82 9.48 11.26
C VAL A 163 24.88 8.40 11.46
N MET A 164 25.08 7.50 10.47
CA MET A 164 26.13 6.48 10.54
C MET A 164 27.52 7.09 10.65
N ILE A 165 27.81 8.13 9.88
CA ILE A 165 29.10 8.86 9.92
C ILE A 165 29.29 9.48 11.31
N ASP A 166 28.29 10.21 11.79
CA ASP A 166 28.35 10.87 13.11
C ASP A 166 28.58 9.83 14.23
N MET A 167 27.86 8.70 14.21
CA MET A 167 28.04 7.60 15.17
C MET A 167 29.42 6.96 15.12
N ALA A 168 29.98 6.79 13.91
CA ALA A 168 31.32 6.20 13.75
C ALA A 168 32.40 7.11 14.35
N TYR A 169 32.25 8.44 14.23
CA TYR A 169 33.17 9.39 14.84
C TYR A 169 33.00 9.51 16.35
N GLU A 170 31.78 9.51 16.86
CA GLU A 170 31.50 9.61 18.30
C GLU A 170 31.98 8.37 19.08
N ASN A 171 31.77 7.18 18.53
CA ASN A 171 32.04 5.92 19.21
C ASN A 171 33.44 5.37 18.92
N GLY A 172 34.13 5.88 17.91
CA GLY A 172 35.43 5.37 17.47
C GLY A 172 35.38 3.96 16.89
N THR A 173 34.21 3.38 16.68
CA THR A 173 33.94 2.06 16.09
C THR A 173 32.83 2.10 15.08
N ILE A 174 32.91 1.26 14.06
CA ILE A 174 31.88 1.18 13.00
C ILE A 174 30.71 0.26 13.38
N ASN A 175 30.83 -0.56 14.42
CA ASN A 175 29.87 -1.62 14.74
C ASN A 175 28.45 -1.07 14.99
N GLN A 176 28.33 -0.05 15.83
CA GLN A 176 27.02 0.55 16.15
C GLN A 176 26.41 1.25 14.94
N SER A 177 27.22 1.88 14.12
CA SER A 177 26.82 2.51 12.87
C SER A 177 26.24 1.50 11.88
N LEU A 178 26.89 0.33 11.76
CA LEU A 178 26.39 -0.76 10.91
C LEU A 178 25.09 -1.38 11.46
N GLU A 179 25.03 -1.59 12.77
CA GLU A 179 23.84 -2.14 13.44
C GLU A 179 22.62 -1.23 13.25
N TYR A 180 22.78 0.09 13.43
CA TYR A 180 21.75 1.07 13.15
C TYR A 180 21.16 0.93 11.74
N MET A 181 22.00 0.82 10.73
CA MET A 181 21.56 0.70 9.34
C MET A 181 20.91 -0.67 9.08
N ASN A 182 21.45 -1.76 9.64
CA ASN A 182 20.91 -3.11 9.52
C ASN A 182 19.53 -3.25 10.16
N GLU A 183 19.29 -2.62 11.32
CA GLU A 183 17.98 -2.63 11.98
C GLU A 183 16.94 -1.82 11.21
N LYS A 184 17.35 -0.70 10.64
CA LYS A 184 16.46 0.20 9.93
C LYS A 184 16.12 -0.29 8.52
N TYR A 185 17.09 -0.85 7.83
CA TYR A 185 17.01 -1.37 6.48
C TYR A 185 17.39 -2.85 6.46
N ASP A 186 16.43 -3.69 6.87
CA ASP A 186 16.61 -5.14 7.00
C ASP A 186 16.59 -5.84 5.62
N TYR A 187 17.55 -5.45 4.76
CA TYR A 187 17.78 -6.09 3.46
C TYR A 187 19.01 -6.98 3.53
N TYR A 188 18.88 -8.17 2.92
CA TYR A 188 19.98 -9.13 2.84
C TYR A 188 21.26 -8.51 2.28
N MET A 189 21.18 -7.69 1.23
CA MET A 189 22.33 -7.02 0.61
C MET A 189 23.05 -6.06 1.57
N VAL A 190 22.32 -5.37 2.44
CA VAL A 190 22.93 -4.45 3.43
C VAL A 190 23.69 -5.23 4.49
N ARG A 191 23.07 -6.27 5.06
CA ARG A 191 23.70 -7.10 6.08
C ARG A 191 24.96 -7.81 5.58
N ASN A 192 24.90 -8.40 4.39
CA ASN A 192 26.05 -9.10 3.80
C ASN A 192 27.19 -8.14 3.51
N MET A 193 26.91 -6.99 2.91
CA MET A 193 27.90 -5.95 2.67
C MET A 193 28.59 -5.49 3.96
N HIS A 194 27.80 -5.22 5.00
CA HIS A 194 28.35 -4.78 6.29
C HIS A 194 29.19 -5.87 6.96
N GLN A 195 28.78 -7.14 6.88
CA GLN A 195 29.58 -8.26 7.38
C GLN A 195 30.91 -8.38 6.64
N LEU A 196 30.91 -8.24 5.32
CA LEU A 196 32.12 -8.27 4.51
C LEU A 196 33.09 -7.13 4.89
N PHE A 197 32.55 -5.91 5.09
CA PHE A 197 33.38 -4.77 5.51
C PHE A 197 33.98 -4.96 6.90
N LEU A 198 33.25 -5.52 7.84
CA LEU A 198 33.78 -5.88 9.16
C LEU A 198 34.89 -6.92 9.05
N GLN A 199 34.71 -7.93 8.22
CA GLN A 199 35.70 -8.96 8.00
C GLN A 199 36.99 -8.37 7.39
N ILE A 200 36.88 -7.59 6.33
CA ILE A 200 38.02 -6.96 5.69
C ILE A 200 38.75 -6.01 6.66
N THR A 201 38.00 -5.23 7.45
CA THR A 201 38.58 -4.25 8.38
C THR A 201 39.31 -4.93 9.55
N ASN A 202 38.73 -6.03 10.09
CA ASN A 202 39.30 -6.70 11.27
C ASN A 202 40.38 -7.72 10.93
N GLU A 203 40.24 -8.45 9.84
CA GLU A 203 41.10 -9.59 9.50
C GLU A 203 42.16 -9.24 8.45
N GLY A 204 41.99 -8.15 7.70
CA GLY A 204 42.90 -7.74 6.64
C GLY A 204 42.95 -8.79 5.53
N SER A 205 41.93 -8.81 4.66
CA SER A 205 41.86 -9.79 3.57
C SER A 205 42.89 -9.51 2.47
N LYS A 206 43.68 -10.53 2.09
CA LYS A 206 44.58 -10.45 0.93
C LYS A 206 43.79 -10.39 -0.41
N ASP A 207 42.56 -10.92 -0.43
CA ASP A 207 41.71 -11.03 -1.60
C ASP A 207 40.44 -10.14 -1.48
N SER A 208 40.58 -8.99 -0.81
CA SER A 208 39.43 -8.06 -0.57
C SER A 208 38.82 -7.58 -1.87
N SER A 209 39.60 -7.37 -2.93
CA SER A 209 39.11 -6.90 -4.23
C SER A 209 38.17 -7.92 -4.90
N GLU A 210 38.54 -9.20 -4.90
CA GLU A 210 37.71 -10.27 -5.46
C GLU A 210 36.43 -10.46 -4.64
N SER A 211 36.51 -10.39 -3.31
CA SER A 211 35.33 -10.49 -2.44
C SER A 211 34.33 -9.33 -2.64
N LEU A 212 34.84 -8.11 -2.86
CA LEU A 212 34.03 -6.94 -3.13
C LEU A 212 33.38 -7.01 -4.54
N GLU A 213 34.10 -7.52 -5.53
CA GLU A 213 33.58 -7.73 -6.88
C GLU A 213 32.45 -8.77 -6.88
N ASN A 214 32.68 -9.92 -6.23
CA ASN A 214 31.65 -10.95 -6.06
C ASN A 214 30.40 -10.39 -5.34
N MET A 215 30.59 -9.61 -4.28
CA MET A 215 29.48 -8.97 -3.57
C MET A 215 28.68 -8.01 -4.48
N SER A 216 29.37 -7.23 -5.31
CA SER A 216 28.71 -6.35 -6.28
C SER A 216 27.87 -7.14 -7.27
N GLN A 217 28.40 -8.26 -7.80
CA GLN A 217 27.66 -9.14 -8.72
C GLN A 217 26.44 -9.79 -8.03
N ASP A 218 26.57 -10.23 -6.78
CA ASP A 218 25.45 -10.78 -6.00
C ASP A 218 24.34 -9.75 -5.79
N ILE A 219 24.69 -8.49 -5.52
CA ILE A 219 23.73 -7.39 -5.38
C ILE A 219 23.01 -7.15 -6.72
N ASP A 220 23.73 -7.10 -7.83
CA ASP A 220 23.16 -6.89 -9.15
C ASP A 220 22.19 -8.02 -9.52
N MET A 221 22.53 -9.28 -9.24
CA MET A 221 21.64 -10.43 -9.45
C MET A 221 20.37 -10.34 -8.58
N LEU A 222 20.51 -9.94 -7.31
CA LEU A 222 19.39 -9.75 -6.40
C LEU A 222 18.43 -8.65 -6.90
N VAL A 223 19.01 -7.52 -7.31
CA VAL A 223 18.23 -6.39 -7.83
C VAL A 223 17.48 -6.80 -9.10
N GLU A 224 18.13 -7.54 -10.01
CA GLU A 224 17.46 -8.05 -11.20
C GLU A 224 16.31 -9.01 -10.84
N ALA A 225 16.51 -9.91 -9.87
CA ALA A 225 15.47 -10.83 -9.41
C ALA A 225 14.27 -10.08 -8.81
N VAL A 226 14.51 -9.07 -7.98
CA VAL A 226 13.46 -8.21 -7.41
C VAL A 226 12.72 -7.44 -8.51
N TYR A 227 13.43 -6.92 -9.49
CA TYR A 227 12.82 -6.22 -10.62
C TYR A 227 11.92 -7.14 -11.46
N ARG A 228 12.38 -8.37 -11.75
CA ARG A 228 11.57 -9.39 -12.45
C ARG A 228 10.32 -9.76 -11.67
N ASP A 229 10.43 -10.00 -10.35
CA ASP A 229 9.27 -10.29 -9.50
C ASP A 229 8.24 -9.13 -9.53
N ARG A 230 8.69 -7.88 -9.51
CA ARG A 230 7.81 -6.71 -9.66
C ARG A 230 7.05 -6.70 -10.99
N LEU A 231 7.74 -6.98 -12.09
CA LEU A 231 7.10 -7.06 -13.41
C LEU A 231 6.07 -8.19 -13.49
N ASP A 232 6.39 -9.35 -12.96
CA ASP A 232 5.49 -10.50 -12.94
C ASP A 232 4.25 -10.24 -12.08
N ARG A 233 4.42 -9.63 -10.90
CA ARG A 233 3.31 -9.19 -10.05
C ARG A 233 2.43 -8.13 -10.73
N GLU A 234 3.02 -7.18 -11.45
CA GLU A 234 2.28 -6.18 -12.20
C GLU A 234 1.47 -6.81 -13.34
N ALA A 235 2.08 -7.71 -14.11
CA ALA A 235 1.41 -8.43 -15.20
C ALA A 235 0.26 -9.30 -14.68
N PHE A 236 0.47 -10.00 -13.57
CA PHE A 236 -0.57 -10.79 -12.89
C PHE A 236 -1.71 -9.89 -12.42
N TYR A 237 -1.39 -8.80 -11.74
CA TYR A 237 -2.40 -7.88 -11.20
C TYR A 237 -3.26 -7.23 -12.29
N LYS A 238 -2.67 -6.84 -13.41
CA LYS A 238 -3.42 -6.32 -14.57
C LYS A 238 -4.44 -7.34 -15.09
N LYS A 239 -4.02 -8.60 -15.28
CA LYS A 239 -4.92 -9.69 -15.68
C LYS A 239 -6.00 -9.94 -14.64
N PHE A 240 -5.64 -9.96 -13.37
CA PHE A 240 -6.55 -10.17 -12.26
C PHE A 240 -7.64 -9.09 -12.17
N LEU A 241 -7.28 -7.82 -12.35
CA LEU A 241 -8.27 -6.72 -12.42
C LEU A 241 -9.23 -6.89 -13.60
N VAL A 242 -8.71 -7.24 -14.78
CA VAL A 242 -9.54 -7.47 -15.96
C VAL A 242 -10.54 -8.61 -15.71
N PHE A 243 -10.08 -9.75 -15.17
CA PHE A 243 -10.97 -10.85 -14.82
C PHE A 243 -12.02 -10.46 -13.77
N GLY A 244 -11.65 -9.73 -12.73
CA GLY A 244 -12.60 -9.24 -11.73
C GLY A 244 -13.66 -8.32 -12.32
N LEU A 245 -13.30 -7.44 -13.25
CA LEU A 245 -14.26 -6.59 -13.94
C LEU A 245 -15.15 -7.40 -14.89
N VAL A 246 -14.61 -8.40 -15.59
CA VAL A 246 -15.41 -9.31 -16.43
C VAL A 246 -16.41 -10.10 -15.59
N LEU A 247 -16.03 -10.57 -14.40
CA LEU A 247 -16.96 -11.26 -13.49
C LEU A 247 -18.12 -10.37 -13.07
N TYR A 248 -17.88 -9.08 -12.81
CA TYR A 248 -18.98 -8.14 -12.58
C TYR A 248 -19.83 -7.93 -13.82
N GLY A 249 -19.22 -7.90 -15.01
CA GLY A 249 -19.93 -7.72 -16.29
C GLY A 249 -20.76 -8.92 -16.71
N MET A 250 -20.48 -10.13 -16.19
CA MET A 250 -21.24 -11.35 -16.55
C MET A 250 -22.72 -11.25 -16.21
N ILE A 251 -23.10 -10.45 -15.23
CA ILE A 251 -24.51 -10.20 -14.92
C ILE A 251 -25.28 -9.60 -16.11
N ALA A 252 -24.63 -8.78 -16.92
CA ALA A 252 -25.25 -8.23 -18.13
C ALA A 252 -25.58 -9.33 -19.15
N LEU A 253 -24.73 -10.34 -19.29
CA LEU A 253 -25.02 -11.51 -20.14
C LEU A 253 -26.21 -12.31 -19.60
N VAL A 254 -26.26 -12.51 -18.28
CA VAL A 254 -27.40 -13.20 -17.62
C VAL A 254 -28.70 -12.43 -17.86
N GLN A 255 -28.68 -11.11 -17.79
CA GLN A 255 -29.85 -10.26 -18.06
C GLN A 255 -30.29 -10.35 -19.52
N ILE A 256 -29.35 -10.34 -20.46
CA ILE A 256 -29.66 -10.51 -21.89
C ILE A 256 -30.32 -11.87 -22.15
N MET A 257 -29.82 -12.94 -21.50
CA MET A 257 -30.34 -14.29 -21.66
C MET A 257 -31.73 -14.49 -21.03
N LEU A 258 -31.98 -13.90 -19.89
CA LEU A 258 -33.21 -14.07 -19.13
C LEU A 258 -34.28 -13.04 -19.48
N GLY A 259 -33.92 -11.87 -20.03
CA GLY A 259 -34.81 -10.79 -20.33
C GLY A 259 -35.68 -10.37 -19.13
N ASP A 260 -36.98 -10.28 -19.34
CA ASP A 260 -37.92 -9.88 -18.29
C ASP A 260 -38.00 -10.86 -17.11
N THR A 261 -37.64 -12.13 -17.33
CA THR A 261 -37.60 -13.14 -16.27
C THR A 261 -36.59 -12.78 -15.19
N TYR A 262 -35.51 -12.08 -15.53
CA TYR A 262 -34.50 -11.64 -14.53
C TYR A 262 -35.15 -10.72 -13.46
N GLN A 263 -35.99 -9.78 -13.86
CA GLN A 263 -36.69 -8.90 -12.92
C GLN A 263 -37.65 -9.68 -12.00
N GLN A 264 -38.34 -10.68 -12.53
CA GLN A 264 -39.21 -11.55 -11.72
C GLN A 264 -38.41 -12.39 -10.74
N MET A 265 -37.21 -12.82 -11.11
CA MET A 265 -36.28 -13.53 -10.20
C MET A 265 -35.79 -12.65 -9.04
N LEU A 266 -35.69 -11.34 -9.24
CA LEU A 266 -35.30 -10.42 -8.15
C LEU A 266 -36.34 -10.30 -7.05
N ASP A 267 -37.60 -10.68 -7.30
CA ASP A 267 -38.66 -10.72 -6.27
C ASP A 267 -38.45 -11.91 -5.30
N LEU A 268 -37.61 -12.89 -5.68
CA LEU A 268 -37.28 -14.03 -4.83
C LEU A 268 -36.17 -13.65 -3.86
N TRP A 269 -36.45 -13.75 -2.55
CA TRP A 269 -35.51 -13.33 -1.50
C TRP A 269 -34.15 -14.02 -1.57
N TYR A 270 -34.14 -15.33 -1.91
CA TYR A 270 -32.88 -16.10 -1.99
C TYR A 270 -32.01 -15.68 -3.17
N VAL A 271 -32.60 -15.22 -4.28
CA VAL A 271 -31.84 -14.67 -5.41
C VAL A 271 -31.14 -13.38 -5.01
N ASN A 272 -31.82 -12.48 -4.31
CA ASN A 272 -31.22 -11.28 -3.78
C ASN A 272 -30.04 -11.58 -2.85
N VAL A 273 -30.22 -12.53 -1.92
CA VAL A 273 -29.14 -12.94 -1.02
C VAL A 273 -27.94 -13.50 -1.81
N LEU A 274 -28.19 -14.37 -2.80
CA LEU A 274 -27.14 -14.93 -3.64
C LEU A 274 -26.37 -13.84 -4.41
N LEU A 275 -27.06 -12.86 -4.98
CA LEU A 275 -26.42 -11.75 -5.69
C LEU A 275 -25.55 -10.89 -4.75
N HIS A 276 -26.02 -10.61 -3.53
CA HIS A 276 -25.20 -9.93 -2.54
C HIS A 276 -23.93 -10.72 -2.20
N VAL A 277 -24.04 -12.03 -2.02
CA VAL A 277 -22.89 -12.91 -1.76
C VAL A 277 -21.89 -12.87 -2.91
N ILE A 278 -22.36 -12.94 -4.17
CA ILE A 278 -21.51 -12.84 -5.37
C ILE A 278 -20.76 -11.50 -5.41
N VAL A 279 -21.46 -10.38 -5.21
CA VAL A 279 -20.84 -9.04 -5.21
C VAL A 279 -19.81 -8.91 -4.09
N ILE A 280 -20.14 -9.39 -2.89
CA ILE A 280 -19.22 -9.34 -1.74
C ILE A 280 -17.96 -10.19 -1.97
N ILE A 281 -18.15 -11.43 -2.43
CA ILE A 281 -17.02 -12.34 -2.71
C ILE A 281 -16.11 -11.75 -3.79
N ASN A 282 -16.67 -11.27 -4.91
CA ASN A 282 -15.87 -10.71 -5.99
C ASN A 282 -15.14 -9.43 -5.52
N THR A 283 -15.80 -8.57 -4.75
CA THR A 283 -15.16 -7.37 -4.15
C THR A 283 -14.04 -7.77 -3.20
N TYR A 284 -14.26 -8.78 -2.35
CA TYR A 284 -13.23 -9.28 -1.44
C TYR A 284 -11.99 -9.79 -2.20
N PHE A 285 -12.19 -10.58 -3.26
CA PHE A 285 -11.09 -11.06 -4.09
C PHE A 285 -10.32 -9.92 -4.75
N LEU A 286 -11.01 -8.91 -5.28
CA LEU A 286 -10.35 -7.73 -5.87
C LEU A 286 -9.55 -6.95 -4.84
N LEU A 287 -10.06 -6.77 -3.63
CA LEU A 287 -9.34 -6.10 -2.55
C LEU A 287 -8.13 -6.93 -2.08
N ALA A 288 -8.28 -8.25 -1.95
CA ALA A 288 -7.19 -9.16 -1.58
C ALA A 288 -6.08 -9.17 -2.65
N GLY A 289 -6.42 -9.21 -3.94
CA GLY A 289 -5.46 -9.11 -5.03
C GLY A 289 -4.75 -7.76 -5.06
N THR A 290 -5.47 -6.67 -4.77
CA THR A 290 -4.86 -5.34 -4.65
C THR A 290 -3.91 -5.25 -3.47
N LYS A 291 -4.25 -5.88 -2.33
CA LYS A 291 -3.37 -5.97 -1.17
C LYS A 291 -2.10 -6.74 -1.52
N PHE A 292 -2.24 -7.94 -2.10
CA PHE A 292 -1.10 -8.78 -2.51
C PHE A 292 -0.15 -8.04 -3.47
N TYR A 293 -0.69 -7.34 -4.48
CA TYR A 293 0.11 -6.55 -5.40
C TYR A 293 0.88 -5.40 -4.73
N ASN A 294 0.34 -4.82 -3.66
CA ASN A 294 0.95 -3.71 -2.94
C ASN A 294 1.74 -4.16 -1.69
N GLU A 295 1.96 -5.44 -1.49
CA GLU A 295 2.89 -5.94 -0.47
C GLU A 295 4.33 -5.56 -0.80
N ASN A 296 5.15 -5.38 0.25
CA ASN A 296 6.54 -4.98 0.09
C ASN A 296 7.30 -6.04 -0.73
N VAL A 297 7.98 -5.60 -1.76
CA VAL A 297 8.85 -6.43 -2.59
C VAL A 297 10.29 -6.09 -2.25
N GLY A 298 11.10 -7.10 -1.93
CA GLY A 298 12.52 -6.93 -1.63
C GLY A 298 12.85 -6.78 -0.13
N ALA A 299 11.91 -7.07 0.75
CA ALA A 299 12.12 -7.03 2.21
C ALA A 299 12.59 -8.38 2.80
N GLU A 300 12.85 -9.41 1.99
CA GLU A 300 13.34 -10.73 2.44
C GLU A 300 14.74 -11.01 1.90
#